data_7a696f35473e5c4572ed5b686a831d1e
#
_entry.id   7a696f35473e5c4572ed5b686a831d1e
#
_cell.length_a   1.000
_cell.length_b   1.000
_cell.length_c   1.000
_cell.angle_alpha   90.00
_cell.angle_beta   90.00
_cell.angle_gamma   90.00
#
_symmetry.space_group_name_H-M   'P 1'
#
loop_
_entity.id
_entity.type
_entity.pdbx_description
1 polymer ?
#
loop_
_entity_poly.entity_id
_entity_poly.type
_entity_poly.pdbx_seq_one_letter_code
_entity_poly.pdbx_strand_id
1 'polypeptide(L)'
;MSNTEAAQSTESRQSGQSRQPELTPALAAFVEQVKRDTLKVSRVLWESRTLSSSQTFQIYQRVPGESIYVTAAYPSAWDDGELKVSVTGFDGKAYLGKPQGGPGRYTKIFQAHPRVTTVIHAHTPALGAWASAHRPLTIRYVPITRETVVKELPVYVDRRQQEQDFIVEKIDQSPYLEATVEANGGSTFWGDGILKVGRRIQLIEEGAHFQLLAQALGGSKAYGPGVLEQQWKMGLVPRDVADAALAAAAAAQELS
;
A
#
# COMPACT_ATOMS: atom_id res chain seq x y z
N MET A 1 15.36 36.92 -66.97
CA MET A 1 14.25 36.10 -67.48
C MET A 1 14.55 34.68 -67.18
N SER A 2 13.79 34.11 -66.41
CA SER A 2 13.40 32.70 -66.24
C SER A 2 13.24 32.33 -64.76
N ASN A 3 12.00 32.37 -64.32
CA ASN A 3 11.54 31.80 -63.06
C ASN A 3 11.61 30.30 -63.15
N THR A 4 12.11 29.64 -62.08
CA THR A 4 11.87 28.22 -61.85
C THR A 4 11.25 28.09 -60.46
N GLU A 5 9.96 27.81 -60.44
CA GLU A 5 9.20 27.45 -59.23
C GLU A 5 9.69 26.11 -58.69
N ALA A 6 10.07 26.12 -57.44
CA ALA A 6 10.31 24.90 -56.66
C ALA A 6 9.02 24.49 -55.92
N ALA A 7 8.42 23.40 -56.40
CA ALA A 7 7.28 22.77 -55.76
C ALA A 7 7.71 22.15 -54.39
N GLN A 8 7.18 22.66 -53.28
CA GLN A 8 7.30 22.05 -51.99
C GLN A 8 6.23 20.97 -51.83
N SER A 9 6.66 19.72 -51.83
CA SER A 9 5.83 18.57 -51.44
C SER A 9 5.64 18.55 -49.92
N THR A 10 4.43 18.88 -49.48
CA THR A 10 3.99 18.68 -48.10
C THR A 10 3.69 17.20 -47.86
N GLU A 11 4.67 16.45 -47.35
CA GLU A 11 4.43 15.14 -46.75
C GLU A 11 3.69 15.32 -45.43
N SER A 12 2.42 14.94 -45.43
CA SER A 12 1.60 14.82 -44.23
C SER A 12 2.14 13.66 -43.36
N ARG A 13 2.85 14.01 -42.31
CA ARG A 13 3.18 13.06 -41.23
C ARG A 13 1.88 12.67 -40.51
N GLN A 14 1.28 11.58 -40.92
CA GLN A 14 0.29 10.88 -40.11
C GLN A 14 1.01 10.36 -38.86
N SER A 15 0.80 11.02 -37.72
CA SER A 15 1.17 10.52 -36.41
C SER A 15 0.38 9.25 -36.18
N GLY A 16 1.03 8.09 -36.27
CA GLY A 16 0.48 6.82 -35.90
C GLY A 16 0.19 6.81 -34.38
N GLN A 17 -1.02 7.17 -34.00
CA GLN A 17 -1.54 6.83 -32.67
C GLN A 17 -1.62 5.32 -32.62
N SER A 18 -0.68 4.69 -31.88
CA SER A 18 -0.77 3.28 -31.55
C SER A 18 -2.06 3.08 -30.75
N ARG A 19 -3.05 2.43 -31.36
CA ARG A 19 -4.27 2.03 -30.70
C ARG A 19 -3.88 1.23 -29.45
N GLN A 20 -4.24 1.73 -28.27
CA GLN A 20 -4.09 0.96 -27.04
C GLN A 20 -4.89 -0.35 -27.21
N PRO A 21 -4.35 -1.50 -26.80
CA PRO A 21 -5.08 -2.76 -26.88
C PRO A 21 -6.38 -2.63 -26.08
N GLU A 22 -7.48 -3.02 -26.72
CA GLU A 22 -8.80 -3.00 -26.11
C GLU A 22 -8.82 -3.98 -24.91
N LEU A 23 -9.32 -3.51 -23.74
CA LEU A 23 -9.43 -4.35 -22.56
C LEU A 23 -10.44 -5.48 -22.80
N THR A 24 -10.11 -6.68 -22.37
CA THR A 24 -11.12 -7.76 -22.37
C THR A 24 -12.32 -7.40 -21.47
N PRO A 25 -13.53 -7.89 -21.73
CA PRO A 25 -14.69 -7.62 -20.87
C PRO A 25 -14.45 -7.97 -19.40
N ALA A 26 -13.74 -9.06 -19.14
CA ALA A 26 -13.36 -9.47 -17.76
C ALA A 26 -12.44 -8.46 -17.09
N LEU A 27 -11.41 -7.98 -17.81
CA LEU A 27 -10.49 -6.98 -17.28
C LEU A 27 -11.19 -5.63 -17.08
N ALA A 28 -12.07 -5.23 -17.99
CA ALA A 28 -12.87 -4.02 -17.83
C ALA A 28 -13.77 -4.08 -16.58
N ALA A 29 -14.45 -5.21 -16.35
CA ALA A 29 -15.25 -5.43 -15.15
C ALA A 29 -14.41 -5.39 -13.86
N PHE A 30 -13.20 -5.96 -13.89
CA PHE A 30 -12.27 -5.91 -12.78
C PHE A 30 -11.79 -4.47 -12.50
N VAL A 31 -11.47 -3.69 -13.52
CA VAL A 31 -11.12 -2.27 -13.38
C VAL A 31 -12.25 -1.49 -12.70
N GLU A 32 -13.49 -1.71 -13.11
CA GLU A 32 -14.65 -1.06 -12.48
C GLU A 32 -14.84 -1.50 -11.01
N GLN A 33 -14.54 -2.75 -10.66
CA GLN A 33 -14.54 -3.19 -9.26
C GLN A 33 -13.44 -2.46 -8.46
N VAL A 34 -12.22 -2.37 -8.99
CA VAL A 34 -11.11 -1.64 -8.35
C VAL A 34 -11.48 -0.18 -8.12
N LYS A 35 -12.12 0.47 -9.09
CA LYS A 35 -12.61 1.85 -8.94
C LYS A 35 -13.60 1.98 -7.78
N ARG A 36 -14.61 1.11 -7.72
CA ARG A 36 -15.63 1.12 -6.65
C ARG A 36 -14.99 0.94 -5.27
N ASP A 37 -14.11 -0.04 -5.14
CA ASP A 37 -13.45 -0.33 -3.86
C ASP A 37 -12.50 0.80 -3.46
N THR A 38 -11.76 1.39 -4.41
CA THR A 38 -10.91 2.56 -4.18
C THR A 38 -11.72 3.74 -3.66
N LEU A 39 -12.83 4.09 -4.32
CA LEU A 39 -13.70 5.18 -3.90
C LEU A 39 -14.30 4.93 -2.51
N LYS A 40 -14.70 3.68 -2.22
CA LYS A 40 -15.21 3.31 -0.90
C LYS A 40 -14.15 3.49 0.18
N VAL A 41 -12.95 2.95 -0.02
CA VAL A 41 -11.86 3.04 0.96
C VAL A 41 -11.41 4.47 1.16
N SER A 42 -11.17 5.23 0.08
CA SER A 42 -10.73 6.63 0.19
C SER A 42 -11.74 7.49 0.93
N ARG A 43 -13.05 7.30 0.66
CA ARG A 43 -14.12 8.00 1.38
C ARG A 43 -14.11 7.67 2.87
N VAL A 44 -14.07 6.38 3.23
CA VAL A 44 -14.04 5.96 4.65
C VAL A 44 -12.82 6.55 5.36
N LEU A 45 -11.63 6.44 4.76
CA LEU A 45 -10.41 6.95 5.36
C LEU A 45 -10.41 8.48 5.47
N TRP A 46 -11.05 9.18 4.53
CA TRP A 46 -11.19 10.62 4.58
C TRP A 46 -12.19 11.06 5.66
N GLU A 47 -13.39 10.50 5.66
CA GLU A 47 -14.45 10.82 6.64
C GLU A 47 -14.03 10.50 8.08
N SER A 48 -13.25 9.41 8.27
CA SER A 48 -12.68 9.05 9.58
C SER A 48 -11.42 9.85 9.96
N ARG A 49 -10.98 10.80 9.12
CA ARG A 49 -9.74 11.58 9.31
C ARG A 49 -8.48 10.73 9.41
N THR A 50 -8.50 9.56 8.81
CA THR A 50 -7.33 8.67 8.68
C THR A 50 -6.34 9.19 7.64
N LEU A 51 -6.80 9.81 6.54
CA LEU A 51 -5.92 10.46 5.58
C LEU A 51 -5.48 11.85 6.04
N SER A 52 -4.23 12.19 5.74
CA SER A 52 -3.70 13.53 5.93
C SER A 52 -4.37 14.53 4.99
N SER A 53 -4.23 15.82 5.26
CA SER A 53 -4.83 16.91 4.47
C SER A 53 -4.39 16.90 2.99
N SER A 54 -3.22 16.31 2.68
CA SER A 54 -2.76 16.15 1.29
C SER A 54 -3.55 15.10 0.52
N GLN A 55 -4.34 14.25 1.20
CA GLN A 55 -5.13 13.16 0.62
C GLN A 55 -4.33 12.20 -0.26
N THR A 56 -3.01 12.07 -0.01
CA THR A 56 -2.19 11.11 -0.76
C THR A 56 -2.69 9.70 -0.49
N PHE A 57 -3.25 9.10 -1.53
CA PHE A 57 -3.83 7.75 -1.49
C PHE A 57 -3.74 7.11 -2.86
N GLN A 58 -3.05 5.96 -2.94
CA GLN A 58 -2.82 5.26 -4.19
C GLN A 58 -2.88 3.74 -4.00
N ILE A 59 -3.64 3.07 -4.84
CA ILE A 59 -3.83 1.62 -4.82
C ILE A 59 -3.15 0.99 -6.02
N TYR A 60 -2.57 -0.18 -5.79
CA TYR A 60 -2.06 -1.10 -6.78
C TYR A 60 -2.73 -2.44 -6.53
N GLN A 61 -3.55 -2.90 -7.48
CA GLN A 61 -4.31 -4.14 -7.37
C GLN A 61 -3.91 -5.10 -8.46
N ARG A 62 -3.31 -6.24 -8.09
CA ARG A 62 -2.98 -7.32 -9.01
C ARG A 62 -4.25 -7.90 -9.64
N VAL A 63 -4.23 -8.15 -10.94
CA VAL A 63 -5.28 -8.88 -11.63
C VAL A 63 -5.11 -10.37 -11.40
N PRO A 64 -6.13 -11.10 -10.91
CA PRO A 64 -6.02 -12.52 -10.63
C PRO A 64 -5.60 -13.33 -11.85
N GLY A 65 -4.59 -14.20 -11.69
CA GLY A 65 -4.09 -15.07 -12.76
C GLY A 65 -3.24 -14.40 -13.83
N GLU A 66 -3.06 -13.07 -13.76
CA GLU A 66 -2.38 -12.28 -14.77
C GLU A 66 -1.08 -11.65 -14.23
N SER A 67 -0.14 -11.35 -15.14
CA SER A 67 1.06 -10.57 -14.85
C SER A 67 0.84 -9.07 -15.10
N ILE A 68 -0.31 -8.57 -14.67
CA ILE A 68 -0.72 -7.16 -14.78
C ILE A 68 -1.37 -6.69 -13.47
N TYR A 69 -1.39 -5.38 -13.28
CA TYR A 69 -2.05 -4.73 -12.14
C TYR A 69 -2.79 -3.47 -12.57
N VAL A 70 -3.83 -3.14 -11.82
CA VAL A 70 -4.58 -1.90 -11.92
C VAL A 70 -4.04 -0.94 -10.87
N THR A 71 -3.74 0.31 -11.25
CA THR A 71 -3.52 1.38 -10.29
C THR A 71 -4.74 2.29 -10.25
N ALA A 72 -5.08 2.73 -9.04
CA ALA A 72 -6.10 3.75 -8.85
C ALA A 72 -5.60 4.76 -7.83
N ALA A 73 -5.52 6.03 -8.23
CA ALA A 73 -5.14 7.13 -7.36
C ALA A 73 -6.33 8.06 -7.18
N TYR A 74 -6.66 8.38 -5.94
CA TYR A 74 -7.67 9.38 -5.66
C TYR A 74 -7.15 10.74 -6.14
N PRO A 75 -7.96 11.52 -6.85
CA PRO A 75 -7.57 12.85 -7.25
C PRO A 75 -7.32 13.70 -6.01
N SER A 76 -6.29 14.53 -6.05
CA SER A 76 -6.06 15.47 -4.95
C SER A 76 -7.23 16.45 -4.87
N ALA A 77 -7.42 17.07 -3.69
CA ALA A 77 -8.44 18.12 -3.51
C ALA A 77 -8.28 19.32 -4.47
N TRP A 78 -7.14 19.43 -5.14
CA TRP A 78 -6.83 20.45 -6.14
C TRP A 78 -7.15 20.04 -7.58
N ASP A 79 -7.49 18.77 -7.80
CA ASP A 79 -7.87 18.23 -9.10
C ASP A 79 -9.40 18.15 -9.19
N ASP A 80 -10.01 18.77 -10.16
CA ASP A 80 -11.45 18.63 -10.46
C ASP A 80 -11.77 17.25 -11.08
N GLY A 81 -10.85 16.33 -10.87
CA GLY A 81 -10.74 15.15 -11.69
C GLY A 81 -11.40 13.92 -11.10
N GLU A 82 -11.71 13.04 -12.03
CA GLU A 82 -12.08 11.66 -11.76
C GLU A 82 -10.88 10.86 -11.22
N LEU A 83 -11.19 9.71 -10.63
CA LEU A 83 -10.21 8.74 -10.19
C LEU A 83 -9.23 8.41 -11.34
N LYS A 84 -7.93 8.65 -11.12
CA LYS A 84 -6.88 8.33 -12.10
C LYS A 84 -6.62 6.83 -12.09
N VAL A 85 -6.94 6.15 -13.18
CA VAL A 85 -6.80 4.69 -13.28
C VAL A 85 -5.84 4.34 -14.41
N SER A 86 -4.99 3.34 -14.18
CA SER A 86 -4.21 2.71 -15.24
C SER A 86 -4.17 1.19 -15.09
N VAL A 87 -3.90 0.49 -16.19
CA VAL A 87 -3.62 -0.94 -16.23
C VAL A 87 -2.24 -1.12 -16.82
N THR A 88 -1.37 -1.80 -16.07
CA THR A 88 0.06 -1.91 -16.41
C THR A 88 0.54 -3.35 -16.24
N GLY A 89 1.33 -3.84 -17.19
CA GLY A 89 2.02 -5.12 -17.08
C GLY A 89 3.18 -5.08 -16.09
N PHE A 90 3.55 -6.24 -15.57
CA PHE A 90 4.76 -6.37 -14.75
C PHE A 90 6.04 -6.04 -15.53
N ASP A 91 5.98 -6.09 -16.86
CA ASP A 91 7.00 -5.63 -17.79
C ASP A 91 7.03 -4.10 -18.01
N GLY A 92 6.11 -3.37 -17.36
CA GLY A 92 5.95 -1.93 -17.50
C GLY A 92 5.10 -1.47 -18.70
N LYS A 93 4.58 -2.40 -19.51
CA LYS A 93 3.70 -2.07 -20.64
C LYS A 93 2.37 -1.51 -20.15
N ALA A 94 1.97 -0.34 -20.66
CA ALA A 94 0.66 0.23 -20.35
C ALA A 94 -0.42 -0.35 -21.28
N TYR A 95 -1.51 -0.84 -20.66
CA TYR A 95 -2.72 -1.32 -21.36
C TYR A 95 -3.84 -0.28 -21.31
N LEU A 96 -3.90 0.51 -20.23
CA LEU A 96 -4.84 1.61 -20.04
C LEU A 96 -4.19 2.73 -19.25
N GLY A 97 -4.42 3.97 -19.65
CA GLY A 97 -3.99 5.14 -18.91
C GLY A 97 -2.46 5.26 -18.76
N LYS A 98 -2.03 6.22 -17.93
CA LYS A 98 -0.61 6.42 -17.60
C LYS A 98 -0.32 5.81 -16.23
N PRO A 99 0.71 4.95 -16.09
CA PRO A 99 1.08 4.36 -14.82
C PRO A 99 1.31 5.43 -13.73
N GLN A 100 0.64 5.29 -12.60
CA GLN A 100 0.84 6.16 -11.45
C GLN A 100 2.07 5.68 -10.65
N GLY A 101 2.88 6.60 -10.17
CA GLY A 101 4.10 6.26 -9.41
C GLY A 101 5.22 5.63 -10.26
N GLY A 102 5.09 5.64 -11.59
CA GLY A 102 6.02 5.04 -12.52
C GLY A 102 5.71 3.57 -12.88
N PRO A 103 6.22 3.09 -14.01
CA PRO A 103 6.05 1.70 -14.42
C PRO A 103 6.81 0.77 -13.49
N GLY A 104 6.21 -0.37 -13.14
CA GLY A 104 6.84 -1.40 -12.35
C GLY A 104 6.92 -1.14 -10.85
N ARG A 105 6.33 -0.04 -10.33
CA ARG A 105 6.26 0.19 -8.87
C ARG A 105 5.52 -0.97 -8.21
N TYR A 106 6.12 -1.56 -7.18
CA TYR A 106 5.64 -2.72 -6.41
C TYR A 106 5.50 -4.04 -7.20
N THR A 107 5.91 -4.12 -8.45
CA THR A 107 5.86 -5.34 -9.26
C THR A 107 6.63 -6.48 -8.62
N LYS A 108 7.81 -6.21 -8.02
CA LYS A 108 8.62 -7.22 -7.33
C LYS A 108 7.87 -7.85 -6.15
N ILE A 109 7.05 -7.08 -5.44
CA ILE A 109 6.24 -7.61 -4.33
C ILE A 109 5.22 -8.62 -4.86
N PHE A 110 4.51 -8.29 -5.94
CA PHE A 110 3.55 -9.19 -6.56
C PHE A 110 4.19 -10.46 -7.14
N GLN A 111 5.42 -10.35 -7.64
CA GLN A 111 6.16 -11.49 -8.18
C GLN A 111 6.70 -12.40 -7.07
N ALA A 112 7.30 -11.84 -6.03
CA ALA A 112 7.88 -12.58 -4.92
C ALA A 112 6.81 -13.19 -4.00
N HIS A 113 5.70 -12.49 -3.78
CA HIS A 113 4.66 -12.87 -2.82
C HIS A 113 3.27 -12.94 -3.49
N PRO A 114 2.91 -14.06 -4.15
CA PRO A 114 1.62 -14.19 -4.86
C PRO A 114 0.38 -13.99 -3.98
N ARG A 115 0.49 -14.19 -2.66
CA ARG A 115 -0.57 -13.91 -1.68
C ARG A 115 -0.87 -12.42 -1.51
N VAL A 116 0.07 -11.54 -1.88
CA VAL A 116 -0.15 -10.09 -1.88
C VAL A 116 -0.83 -9.73 -3.19
N THR A 117 -2.10 -9.37 -3.10
CA THR A 117 -2.89 -8.94 -4.27
C THR A 117 -3.08 -7.44 -4.32
N THR A 118 -2.88 -6.75 -3.20
CA THR A 118 -3.07 -5.29 -3.06
C THR A 118 -1.89 -4.65 -2.36
N VAL A 119 -1.44 -3.52 -2.90
CA VAL A 119 -0.54 -2.58 -2.22
C VAL A 119 -1.21 -1.22 -2.19
N ILE A 120 -1.20 -0.53 -1.05
CA ILE A 120 -1.74 0.82 -0.88
C ILE A 120 -0.65 1.70 -0.28
N HIS A 121 -0.38 2.83 -0.93
CA HIS A 121 0.44 3.90 -0.36
C HIS A 121 -0.47 5.04 0.09
N ALA A 122 -0.33 5.46 1.35
CA ALA A 122 -1.14 6.52 1.92
C ALA A 122 -0.34 7.40 2.88
N HIS A 123 -0.72 8.68 2.97
CA HIS A 123 -0.23 9.59 4.00
C HIS A 123 -1.29 9.76 5.08
N THR A 124 -0.91 9.47 6.32
CA THR A 124 -1.80 9.52 7.47
C THR A 124 -1.14 10.32 8.60
N PRO A 125 -1.91 11.06 9.43
CA PRO A 125 -1.33 12.01 10.39
C PRO A 125 -0.45 11.39 11.46
N ALA A 126 -0.92 10.35 12.15
CA ALA A 126 -0.17 9.77 13.25
C ALA A 126 1.04 8.97 12.75
N LEU A 127 0.89 8.11 11.73
CA LEU A 127 2.04 7.42 11.13
C LEU A 127 3.03 8.40 10.50
N GLY A 128 2.57 9.54 9.98
CA GLY A 128 3.42 10.62 9.51
C GLY A 128 4.32 11.19 10.61
N ALA A 129 3.84 11.25 11.86
CA ALA A 129 4.68 11.64 12.99
C ALA A 129 5.76 10.59 13.31
N TRP A 130 5.41 9.29 13.28
CA TRP A 130 6.38 8.19 13.41
C TRP A 130 7.39 8.17 12.28
N ALA A 131 6.93 8.41 11.04
CA ALA A 131 7.77 8.57 9.85
C ALA A 131 8.81 9.69 10.00
N SER A 132 8.35 10.86 10.47
CA SER A 132 9.22 12.02 10.68
C SER A 132 10.21 11.82 11.82
N ALA A 133 9.86 11.01 12.81
CA ALA A 133 10.74 10.65 13.92
C ALA A 133 11.72 9.51 13.57
N HIS A 134 11.61 8.90 12.40
CA HIS A 134 12.34 7.69 11.98
C HIS A 134 12.24 6.55 13.00
N ARG A 135 11.08 6.41 13.63
CA ARG A 135 10.85 5.42 14.69
C ARG A 135 9.90 4.32 14.23
N PRO A 136 10.26 3.04 14.45
CA PRO A 136 9.34 1.93 14.24
C PRO A 136 8.09 2.10 15.11
N LEU A 137 6.93 1.68 14.58
CA LEU A 137 5.68 1.67 15.34
C LEU A 137 5.47 0.31 15.99
N THR A 138 5.52 0.24 17.31
CA THR A 138 5.13 -0.96 18.05
C THR A 138 3.61 -1.18 17.98
N ILE A 139 3.15 -2.39 17.66
CA ILE A 139 1.73 -2.75 17.62
C ILE A 139 1.23 -3.01 19.04
N ARG A 140 0.37 -2.11 19.54
CA ARG A 140 -0.19 -2.17 20.92
C ARG A 140 -1.70 -1.99 20.99
N TYR A 141 -2.34 -1.66 19.87
CA TYR A 141 -3.79 -1.43 19.81
C TYR A 141 -4.52 -2.76 19.59
N VAL A 142 -5.46 -3.08 20.49
CA VAL A 142 -6.17 -4.37 20.52
C VAL A 142 -6.77 -4.79 19.17
N PRO A 143 -7.50 -3.93 18.43
CA PRO A 143 -8.11 -4.34 17.17
C PRO A 143 -7.10 -4.87 16.15
N ILE A 144 -5.92 -4.25 16.05
CA ILE A 144 -4.88 -4.73 15.13
C ILE A 144 -4.08 -5.91 15.73
N THR A 145 -3.87 -5.93 17.05
CA THR A 145 -3.21 -7.06 17.75
C THR A 145 -3.95 -8.37 17.51
N ARG A 146 -5.28 -8.34 17.35
CA ARG A 146 -6.10 -9.51 17.04
C ARG A 146 -5.92 -10.04 15.61
N GLU A 147 -5.32 -9.29 14.75
CA GLU A 147 -5.19 -9.61 13.31
C GLU A 147 -3.75 -9.94 12.90
N THR A 148 -2.75 -9.74 13.78
CA THR A 148 -1.35 -9.98 13.46
C THR A 148 -0.53 -10.42 14.66
N VAL A 149 0.50 -11.22 14.40
CA VAL A 149 1.57 -11.55 15.36
C VAL A 149 2.74 -10.57 15.30
N VAL A 150 2.71 -9.64 14.35
CA VAL A 150 3.75 -8.63 14.18
C VAL A 150 3.75 -7.68 15.37
N LYS A 151 4.92 -7.50 15.97
CA LYS A 151 5.09 -6.64 17.15
C LYS A 151 5.41 -5.19 16.78
N GLU A 152 5.97 -4.98 15.59
CA GLU A 152 6.48 -3.67 15.18
C GLU A 152 6.45 -3.49 13.67
N LEU A 153 6.10 -2.30 13.20
CA LEU A 153 6.21 -1.90 11.81
C LEU A 153 7.58 -1.25 11.59
N PRO A 154 8.38 -1.73 10.62
CA PRO A 154 9.69 -1.17 10.33
C PRO A 154 9.59 0.19 9.64
N VAL A 155 10.69 0.95 9.69
CA VAL A 155 10.84 2.22 8.97
C VAL A 155 11.77 2.02 7.78
N TYR A 156 11.31 2.39 6.61
CA TYR A 156 12.12 2.47 5.40
C TYR A 156 12.83 3.82 5.37
N VAL A 157 14.13 3.82 5.64
CA VAL A 157 14.96 5.04 5.75
C VAL A 157 15.92 5.17 4.58
N ASP A 158 16.59 4.09 4.20
CA ASP A 158 17.66 4.11 3.20
C ASP A 158 17.12 4.13 1.77
N ARG A 159 17.08 5.31 1.17
CA ARG A 159 16.60 5.53 -0.20
C ARG A 159 17.53 5.00 -1.29
N ARG A 160 18.71 4.48 -0.96
CA ARG A 160 19.60 3.79 -1.91
C ARG A 160 19.06 2.40 -2.26
N GLN A 161 18.35 1.75 -1.34
CA GLN A 161 17.51 0.58 -1.62
C GLN A 161 16.16 1.04 -2.13
N GLN A 162 15.61 0.41 -3.18
CA GLN A 162 14.25 0.71 -3.62
C GLN A 162 13.22 0.22 -2.57
N GLU A 163 12.15 0.98 -2.38
CA GLU A 163 11.11 0.65 -1.40
C GLU A 163 10.56 -0.76 -1.59
N GLN A 164 10.30 -1.18 -2.83
CA GLN A 164 9.77 -2.51 -3.10
C GLN A 164 10.76 -3.63 -2.72
N ASP A 165 12.08 -3.41 -2.85
CA ASP A 165 13.10 -4.38 -2.45
C ASP A 165 13.16 -4.49 -0.92
N PHE A 166 13.08 -3.36 -0.22
CA PHE A 166 12.95 -3.34 1.24
C PHE A 166 11.70 -4.09 1.70
N ILE A 167 10.55 -3.86 1.07
CA ILE A 167 9.30 -4.53 1.44
C ILE A 167 9.40 -6.04 1.22
N VAL A 168 9.95 -6.50 0.08
CA VAL A 168 10.17 -7.93 -0.18
C VAL A 168 11.04 -8.55 0.91
N GLU A 169 12.18 -7.92 1.23
CA GLU A 169 13.07 -8.37 2.31
C GLU A 169 12.32 -8.49 3.66
N LYS A 170 11.49 -7.50 3.99
CA LYS A 170 10.76 -7.50 5.26
C LYS A 170 9.63 -8.54 5.30
N ILE A 171 8.99 -8.83 4.19
CA ILE A 171 8.00 -9.91 4.10
C ILE A 171 8.69 -11.28 4.24
N ASP A 172 9.89 -11.47 3.65
CA ASP A 172 10.67 -12.70 3.80
C ASP A 172 11.08 -12.94 5.25
N GLN A 173 11.48 -11.88 5.97
CA GLN A 173 11.83 -11.94 7.39
C GLN A 173 10.62 -12.16 8.30
N SER A 174 9.47 -11.60 7.95
CA SER A 174 8.24 -11.66 8.73
C SER A 174 7.01 -11.79 7.81
N PRO A 175 6.59 -13.01 7.49
CA PRO A 175 5.50 -13.27 6.55
C PRO A 175 4.15 -12.63 6.90
N TYR A 176 3.94 -12.25 8.14
CA TYR A 176 2.71 -11.59 8.62
C TYR A 176 2.82 -10.08 8.69
N LEU A 177 3.96 -9.52 8.29
CA LEU A 177 4.11 -8.07 8.13
C LEU A 177 3.27 -7.61 6.94
N GLU A 178 2.50 -6.56 7.13
CA GLU A 178 1.58 -6.03 6.11
C GLU A 178 1.65 -4.49 5.99
N ALA A 179 2.66 -3.87 6.61
CA ALA A 179 2.90 -2.43 6.46
C ALA A 179 4.35 -2.04 6.78
N THR A 180 4.77 -0.91 6.23
CA THR A 180 6.01 -0.20 6.58
C THR A 180 5.75 1.30 6.62
N VAL A 181 6.52 2.00 7.45
CA VAL A 181 6.53 3.45 7.51
C VAL A 181 7.69 3.98 6.67
N GLU A 182 7.48 4.99 5.86
CA GLU A 182 8.49 5.61 5.01
C GLU A 182 9.02 6.88 5.67
N ALA A 183 10.31 6.93 5.99
CA ALA A 183 10.92 8.07 6.67
C ALA A 183 10.61 9.41 5.99
N ASN A 184 10.08 10.38 6.74
CA ASN A 184 9.61 11.69 6.27
C ASN A 184 8.59 11.62 5.13
N GLY A 185 7.88 10.50 5.01
CA GLY A 185 6.92 10.23 3.94
C GLY A 185 5.61 9.66 4.47
N GLY A 186 4.99 8.83 3.65
CA GLY A 186 3.78 8.09 4.01
C GLY A 186 4.05 6.74 4.63
N SER A 187 3.14 5.85 4.39
CA SER A 187 3.26 4.44 4.75
C SER A 187 2.73 3.58 3.61
N THR A 188 3.33 2.42 3.44
CA THR A 188 2.90 1.45 2.44
C THR A 188 2.37 0.22 3.13
N PHE A 189 1.18 -0.19 2.73
CA PHE A 189 0.41 -1.31 3.26
C PHE A 189 0.18 -2.34 2.17
N TRP A 190 0.16 -3.62 2.53
CA TRP A 190 -0.10 -4.70 1.57
C TRP A 190 -0.91 -5.83 2.18
N GLY A 191 -1.46 -6.67 1.34
CA GLY A 191 -2.28 -7.81 1.75
C GLY A 191 -3.16 -8.33 0.63
N ASP A 192 -4.25 -8.98 1.00
CA ASP A 192 -5.22 -9.54 0.08
C ASP A 192 -6.52 -8.73 0.09
N GLY A 193 -6.75 -7.98 -1.01
CA GLY A 193 -7.97 -7.22 -1.24
C GLY A 193 -7.99 -5.79 -0.67
N ILE A 194 -8.47 -4.86 -1.51
CA ILE A 194 -8.48 -3.40 -1.25
C ILE A 194 -9.21 -3.04 0.05
N LEU A 195 -10.39 -3.63 0.28
CA LEU A 195 -11.21 -3.29 1.46
C LEU A 195 -10.55 -3.74 2.76
N LYS A 196 -9.90 -4.92 2.75
CA LYS A 196 -9.20 -5.45 3.92
C LYS A 196 -7.98 -4.61 4.26
N VAL A 197 -7.15 -4.27 3.25
CA VAL A 197 -5.98 -3.41 3.44
C VAL A 197 -6.41 -2.00 3.88
N GLY A 198 -7.47 -1.43 3.27
CA GLY A 198 -8.03 -0.14 3.68
C GLY A 198 -8.47 -0.09 5.15
N ARG A 199 -9.19 -1.14 5.61
CA ARG A 199 -9.55 -1.26 7.04
C ARG A 199 -8.32 -1.34 7.94
N ARG A 200 -7.28 -2.03 7.51
CA ARG A 200 -6.02 -2.15 8.25
C ARG A 200 -5.30 -0.81 8.40
N ILE A 201 -5.29 0.02 7.35
CA ILE A 201 -4.77 1.39 7.42
C ILE A 201 -5.45 2.16 8.57
N GLN A 202 -6.78 2.12 8.63
CA GLN A 202 -7.55 2.81 9.67
C GLN A 202 -7.16 2.33 11.08
N LEU A 203 -7.07 1.02 11.29
CA LEU A 203 -6.75 0.46 12.61
C LEU A 203 -5.31 0.75 13.05
N ILE A 204 -4.35 0.72 12.13
CA ILE A 204 -2.95 1.02 12.44
C ILE A 204 -2.79 2.51 12.75
N GLU A 205 -3.39 3.39 11.95
CA GLU A 205 -3.37 4.84 12.17
C GLU A 205 -4.00 5.22 13.52
N GLU A 206 -5.16 4.62 13.86
CA GLU A 206 -5.81 4.83 15.15
C GLU A 206 -4.92 4.39 16.32
N GLY A 207 -4.30 3.21 16.20
CA GLY A 207 -3.35 2.72 17.19
C GLY A 207 -2.10 3.61 17.33
N ALA A 208 -1.57 4.11 16.23
CA ALA A 208 -0.46 5.07 16.23
C ALA A 208 -0.87 6.39 16.91
N HIS A 209 -2.07 6.89 16.63
CA HIS A 209 -2.61 8.10 17.24
C HIS A 209 -2.74 7.96 18.77
N PHE A 210 -3.32 6.86 19.26
CA PHE A 210 -3.43 6.61 20.69
C PHE A 210 -2.06 6.52 21.37
N GLN A 211 -1.07 5.95 20.71
CA GLN A 211 0.29 5.91 21.26
C GLN A 211 0.93 7.30 21.34
N LEU A 212 0.68 8.19 20.37
CA LEU A 212 1.13 9.59 20.44
C LEU A 212 0.49 10.32 21.62
N LEU A 213 -0.82 10.20 21.80
CA LEU A 213 -1.53 10.80 22.94
C LEU A 213 -1.05 10.24 24.28
N ALA A 214 -0.77 8.94 24.36
CA ALA A 214 -0.29 8.28 25.56
C ALA A 214 1.10 8.77 26.03
N GLN A 215 1.88 9.46 25.16
CA GLN A 215 3.17 10.03 25.59
C GLN A 215 3.00 11.02 26.74
N ALA A 216 1.94 11.81 26.74
CA ALA A 216 1.60 12.75 27.82
C ALA A 216 1.25 12.05 29.15
N LEU A 217 0.91 10.76 29.10
CA LEU A 217 0.54 9.91 30.24
C LEU A 217 1.66 8.95 30.66
N GLY A 218 2.88 9.16 30.20
CA GLY A 218 4.04 8.29 30.46
C GLY A 218 4.24 7.15 29.47
N GLY A 219 3.64 7.25 28.29
CA GLY A 219 3.78 6.33 27.17
C GLY A 219 2.83 5.13 27.20
N SER A 220 2.67 4.51 26.05
CA SER A 220 1.87 3.30 25.89
C SER A 220 2.57 2.08 26.52
N LYS A 221 1.79 1.12 27.04
CA LYS A 221 2.30 -0.10 27.67
C LYS A 221 2.13 -1.31 26.74
N ALA A 222 3.08 -2.22 26.78
CA ALA A 222 2.99 -3.50 26.08
C ALA A 222 2.11 -4.48 26.86
N TYR A 223 1.47 -5.39 26.13
CA TYR A 223 0.79 -6.53 26.76
C TYR A 223 1.79 -7.61 27.14
N GLY A 224 1.54 -8.26 28.27
CA GLY A 224 2.23 -9.50 28.62
C GLY A 224 1.72 -10.69 27.78
N PRO A 225 2.47 -11.82 27.77
CA PRO A 225 2.16 -13.00 26.97
C PRO A 225 0.73 -13.54 27.17
N GLY A 226 0.22 -13.57 28.40
CA GLY A 226 -1.13 -14.04 28.68
C GLY A 226 -2.24 -13.20 28.06
N VAL A 227 -2.03 -11.86 27.96
CA VAL A 227 -2.97 -10.98 27.27
C VAL A 227 -2.89 -11.18 25.75
N LEU A 228 -1.69 -11.32 25.20
CA LEU A 228 -1.51 -11.61 23.77
C LEU A 228 -2.19 -12.91 23.37
N GLU A 229 -2.00 -13.98 24.16
CA GLU A 229 -2.67 -15.27 23.94
C GLU A 229 -4.21 -15.11 23.90
N GLN A 230 -4.78 -14.39 24.88
CA GLN A 230 -6.21 -14.11 24.91
C GLN A 230 -6.68 -13.36 23.66
N GLN A 231 -5.94 -12.32 23.22
CA GLN A 231 -6.31 -11.53 22.06
C GLN A 231 -6.25 -12.37 20.77
N TRP A 232 -5.22 -13.19 20.61
CA TRP A 232 -5.08 -14.04 19.43
C TRP A 232 -6.12 -15.16 19.38
N LYS A 233 -6.53 -15.73 20.53
CA LYS A 233 -7.66 -16.69 20.60
C LYS A 233 -8.99 -16.07 20.15
N MET A 234 -9.17 -14.76 20.33
CA MET A 234 -10.38 -14.03 19.89
C MET A 234 -10.26 -13.42 18.49
N GLY A 235 -9.08 -13.49 17.87
CA GLY A 235 -8.77 -12.81 16.62
C GLY A 235 -8.78 -13.71 15.40
N LEU A 236 -8.17 -13.20 14.34
CA LEU A 236 -8.08 -13.84 13.03
C LEU A 236 -6.70 -14.49 12.76
N VAL A 237 -5.81 -14.46 13.75
CA VAL A 237 -4.49 -15.10 13.63
C VAL A 237 -4.66 -16.62 13.67
N PRO A 238 -4.10 -17.37 12.69
CA PRO A 238 -4.09 -18.84 12.76
C PRO A 238 -3.45 -19.34 14.05
N ARG A 239 -3.99 -20.41 14.62
CA ARG A 239 -3.60 -20.87 15.96
C ARG A 239 -2.14 -21.30 16.05
N ASP A 240 -1.67 -22.04 15.06
CA ASP A 240 -0.27 -22.49 14.94
C ASP A 240 0.72 -21.31 14.90
N VAL A 241 0.33 -20.24 14.22
CA VAL A 241 1.10 -18.99 14.15
C VAL A 241 1.15 -18.25 15.47
N ALA A 242 0.00 -18.18 16.17
CA ALA A 242 -0.09 -17.57 17.49
C ALA A 242 0.74 -18.35 18.52
N ASP A 243 0.64 -19.68 18.52
CA ASP A 243 1.38 -20.56 19.43
C ASP A 243 2.91 -20.42 19.21
N ALA A 244 3.36 -20.37 17.96
CA ALA A 244 4.78 -20.15 17.64
C ALA A 244 5.27 -18.76 18.11
N ALA A 245 4.46 -17.72 17.94
CA ALA A 245 4.81 -16.37 18.37
C ALA A 245 4.82 -16.22 19.91
N LEU A 246 3.96 -16.94 20.63
CA LEU A 246 3.96 -17.00 22.10
C LEU A 246 5.20 -17.72 22.63
N ALA A 247 5.56 -18.86 22.04
CA ALA A 247 6.77 -19.59 22.40
C ALA A 247 8.03 -18.73 22.22
N ALA A 248 8.14 -18.02 21.10
CA ALA A 248 9.24 -17.09 20.83
C ALA A 248 9.27 -15.92 21.83
N ALA A 249 8.10 -15.42 22.26
CA ALA A 249 8.02 -14.35 23.25
C ALA A 249 8.43 -14.81 24.65
N ALA A 250 8.08 -16.03 25.04
CA ALA A 250 8.48 -16.64 26.32
C ALA A 250 10.00 -16.84 26.38
N ALA A 251 10.59 -17.43 25.34
CA ALA A 251 12.04 -17.64 25.26
C ALA A 251 12.84 -16.32 25.34
N ALA A 252 12.33 -15.23 24.76
CA ALA A 252 12.97 -13.92 24.84
C ALA A 252 12.93 -13.30 26.24
N GLN A 253 11.94 -13.66 27.06
CA GLN A 253 11.83 -13.19 28.46
C GLN A 253 12.75 -13.96 29.43
N GLU A 254 13.08 -15.23 29.14
CA GLU A 254 14.02 -16.02 29.92
C GLU A 254 15.48 -15.58 29.74
N LEU A 255 15.76 -14.85 28.65
CA LEU A 255 17.10 -14.34 28.30
C LEU A 255 17.34 -12.88 28.74
N SER A 256 16.34 -12.20 29.28
CA SER A 256 16.39 -10.79 29.73
C SER A 256 16.42 -10.66 31.24
#